data_1b83652be00fd8384971a68a309cb0a0
#
_entry.id   1b83652be00fd8384971a68a309cb0a0
#
_cell.length_a   1.000
_cell.length_b   1.000
_cell.length_c   1.000
_cell.angle_alpha   90.00
_cell.angle_beta   90.00
_cell.angle_gamma   90.00
#
_symmetry.space_group_name_H-M   'P 1'
#
loop_
_entity.id
_entity.type
_entity.pdbx_description
1 polymer ?
#
loop_
_entity_poly.entity_id
_entity_poly.type
_entity_poly.pdbx_seq_one_letter_code
_entity_poly.pdbx_strand_id
1 'polypeptide(L)'
;MGVEPTTSVMLKFYLDTAKSMSQHDDAVKVAPDSYKVVLENDAVRVLEVQIKQGAKSEMHSHPKSVAICLNDQRLRFTFPNGKSEDTDLKRGQAVWLDGLSHAVENTGKEDVSSVVVELKK
;
A
#
# COMPACT_ATOMS: atom_id res chain seq x y z
N MET A 1 -7.35 -15.76 12.60
CA MET A 1 -7.28 -15.37 11.21
C MET A 1 -5.85 -15.34 10.74
N GLY A 2 -5.52 -16.13 9.79
CA GLY A 2 -4.17 -16.24 9.33
C GLY A 2 -3.80 -15.20 8.29
N VAL A 3 -2.50 -14.99 8.13
CA VAL A 3 -1.97 -14.18 7.04
C VAL A 3 -1.92 -15.07 5.81
N GLU A 4 -2.38 -14.55 4.69
CA GLU A 4 -2.35 -15.30 3.44
C GLU A 4 -0.90 -15.56 3.01
N PRO A 5 -0.61 -16.72 2.40
CA PRO A 5 0.74 -16.97 1.90
C PRO A 5 1.24 -15.89 0.95
N THR A 6 0.36 -15.35 0.12
CA THR A 6 0.68 -14.26 -0.79
C THR A 6 1.20 -13.03 -0.04
N THR A 7 0.59 -12.73 1.12
CA THR A 7 0.99 -11.60 1.93
C THR A 7 2.41 -11.78 2.46
N SER A 8 2.75 -12.99 2.88
CA SER A 8 4.10 -13.28 3.39
C SER A 8 5.15 -13.10 2.31
N VAL A 9 4.87 -13.54 1.10
CA VAL A 9 5.80 -13.37 -0.02
C VAL A 9 5.99 -11.90 -0.34
N MET A 10 4.89 -11.15 -0.37
CA MET A 10 4.92 -9.72 -0.63
C MET A 10 5.74 -8.99 0.41
N LEU A 11 5.58 -9.34 1.68
CA LEU A 11 6.31 -8.70 2.76
C LEU A 11 7.81 -8.89 2.60
N LYS A 12 8.24 -10.09 2.25
CA LYS A 12 9.65 -10.36 2.03
C LYS A 12 10.22 -9.48 0.91
N PHE A 13 9.46 -9.35 -0.17
CA PHE A 13 9.87 -8.53 -1.30
C PHE A 13 10.00 -7.06 -0.90
N TYR A 14 9.07 -6.58 -0.09
CA TYR A 14 9.10 -5.21 0.41
C TYR A 14 10.32 -4.94 1.26
N LEU A 15 10.70 -5.88 2.11
CA LEU A 15 11.87 -5.72 2.96
C LEU A 15 13.14 -5.51 2.14
N ASP A 16 13.30 -6.28 1.09
CA ASP A 16 14.46 -6.16 0.21
C ASP A 16 14.49 -4.81 -0.49
N THR A 17 13.33 -4.31 -0.90
CA THR A 17 13.20 -3.05 -1.60
C THR A 17 13.39 -1.87 -0.67
N ALA A 18 12.82 -1.94 0.52
CA ALA A 18 12.81 -0.82 1.46
C ALA A 18 14.22 -0.44 1.91
N LYS A 19 15.13 -1.38 1.96
CA LYS A 19 16.50 -1.12 2.39
C LYS A 19 17.20 -0.08 1.54
N SER A 20 16.89 0.00 0.26
CA SER A 20 17.63 0.85 -0.65
C SER A 20 16.86 2.10 -1.06
N MET A 21 15.57 2.18 -0.75
CA MET A 21 14.73 3.18 -1.38
C MET A 21 13.80 3.92 -0.43
N SER A 22 14.25 4.16 0.78
CA SER A 22 13.43 4.81 1.80
C SER A 22 13.27 6.31 1.58
N GLN A 23 13.71 6.84 0.44
CA GLN A 23 13.79 8.27 0.20
C GLN A 23 12.64 8.87 -0.56
N HIS A 24 11.70 8.04 -1.04
CA HIS A 24 10.58 8.57 -1.80
C HIS A 24 9.60 9.31 -0.88
N ASP A 25 8.91 10.27 -1.45
CA ASP A 25 8.00 11.10 -0.69
C ASP A 25 6.80 10.33 -0.17
N ASP A 26 6.21 10.88 0.87
CA ASP A 26 5.02 10.39 1.53
C ASP A 26 3.85 10.23 0.55
N ALA A 27 3.06 9.18 0.73
CA ALA A 27 1.94 8.86 -0.15
C ALA A 27 0.93 9.99 -0.27
N VAL A 28 0.59 10.64 0.83
CA VAL A 28 -0.40 11.72 0.83
C VAL A 28 0.11 12.91 0.03
N LYS A 29 1.41 13.15 0.10
CA LYS A 29 2.04 14.25 -0.60
C LYS A 29 2.13 14.00 -2.11
N VAL A 30 2.45 12.76 -2.48
CA VAL A 30 2.66 12.39 -3.88
C VAL A 30 1.35 12.12 -4.60
N ALA A 31 0.41 11.46 -3.92
CA ALA A 31 -0.84 11.02 -4.53
C ALA A 31 -2.04 11.41 -3.68
N PRO A 32 -2.29 12.71 -3.51
CA PRO A 32 -3.37 13.18 -2.64
C PRO A 32 -4.77 12.78 -3.13
N ASP A 33 -4.92 12.46 -4.40
CA ASP A 33 -6.20 12.00 -4.92
C ASP A 33 -6.53 10.59 -4.47
N SER A 34 -5.51 9.81 -4.12
CA SER A 34 -5.69 8.40 -3.72
C SER A 34 -5.56 8.19 -2.22
N TYR A 35 -4.82 9.03 -1.52
CA TYR A 35 -4.52 8.86 -0.10
C TYR A 35 -4.90 10.09 0.68
N LYS A 36 -5.85 9.94 1.64
CA LYS A 36 -6.31 11.04 2.46
C LYS A 36 -6.18 10.69 3.93
N VAL A 37 -5.68 11.64 4.73
CA VAL A 37 -5.60 11.46 6.18
C VAL A 37 -6.98 11.61 6.76
N VAL A 38 -7.45 10.59 7.48
CA VAL A 38 -8.76 10.63 8.15
C VAL A 38 -8.64 10.65 9.66
N LEU A 39 -7.47 10.28 10.19
CA LEU A 39 -7.19 10.38 11.62
C LEU A 39 -5.68 10.44 11.81
N GLU A 40 -5.24 11.26 12.74
CA GLU A 40 -3.81 11.34 13.05
C GLU A 40 -3.63 11.72 14.52
N ASN A 41 -2.72 11.00 15.20
CA ASN A 41 -2.33 11.33 16.56
C ASN A 41 -0.86 10.96 16.76
N ASP A 42 -0.40 10.90 18.01
CA ASP A 42 1.00 10.61 18.29
C ASP A 42 1.40 9.18 17.93
N ALA A 43 0.45 8.29 17.83
CA ALA A 43 0.73 6.87 17.63
C ALA A 43 0.59 6.42 16.18
N VAL A 44 -0.41 6.96 15.46
CA VAL A 44 -0.74 6.49 14.12
C VAL A 44 -1.19 7.63 13.22
N ARG A 45 -1.11 7.38 11.92
CA ARG A 45 -1.77 8.18 10.90
C ARG A 45 -2.60 7.22 10.06
N VAL A 46 -3.90 7.44 10.01
CA VAL A 46 -4.81 6.57 9.27
C VAL A 46 -5.18 7.22 7.95
N LEU A 47 -4.98 6.48 6.87
CA LEU A 47 -5.27 6.95 5.52
C LEU A 47 -6.46 6.21 4.95
N GLU A 48 -7.36 6.94 4.33
CA GLU A 48 -8.35 6.38 3.44
C GLU A 48 -7.73 6.29 2.05
N VAL A 49 -7.84 5.12 1.42
CA VAL A 49 -7.25 4.88 0.11
C VAL A 49 -8.35 4.60 -0.89
N GLN A 50 -8.33 5.35 -1.98
CA GLN A 50 -9.28 5.19 -3.09
C GLN A 50 -8.48 5.25 -4.39
N ILE A 51 -8.44 4.14 -5.11
CA ILE A 51 -7.72 4.11 -6.40
C ILE A 51 -8.72 3.70 -7.46
N LYS A 52 -9.06 4.62 -8.34
CA LYS A 52 -10.05 4.38 -9.36
C LYS A 52 -9.58 3.32 -10.35
N GLN A 53 -10.53 2.64 -10.98
CA GLN A 53 -10.22 1.64 -11.99
C GLN A 53 -9.28 2.24 -13.04
N GLY A 54 -8.19 1.53 -13.32
CA GLY A 54 -7.22 1.96 -14.30
C GLY A 54 -6.27 3.05 -13.83
N ALA A 55 -6.48 3.61 -12.63
CA ALA A 55 -5.61 4.66 -12.10
C ALA A 55 -4.33 4.08 -11.53
N LYS A 56 -3.30 4.91 -11.52
CA LYS A 56 -1.98 4.53 -11.01
C LYS A 56 -1.47 5.66 -10.14
N SER A 57 -0.97 5.32 -8.96
CA SER A 57 -0.29 6.29 -8.12
C SER A 57 1.19 6.33 -8.46
N GLU A 58 1.81 7.51 -8.29
CA GLU A 58 3.25 7.64 -8.46
C GLU A 58 3.98 6.94 -7.32
N MET A 59 5.28 6.70 -7.53
CA MET A 59 6.13 6.09 -6.50
C MET A 59 6.09 6.94 -5.22
N HIS A 60 5.79 6.29 -4.11
CA HIS A 60 5.68 6.95 -2.82
C HIS A 60 6.12 5.99 -1.71
N SER A 61 6.27 6.51 -0.50
CA SER A 61 6.74 5.74 0.64
C SER A 61 5.70 5.68 1.73
N HIS A 62 5.70 4.55 2.42
CA HIS A 62 4.93 4.36 3.65
C HIS A 62 5.88 3.92 4.76
N PRO A 63 5.68 4.40 6.00
CA PRO A 63 6.36 3.79 7.15
C PRO A 63 5.74 2.42 7.42
N LYS A 64 6.15 1.76 8.49
CA LYS A 64 5.52 0.51 8.90
C LYS A 64 4.02 0.71 9.03
N SER A 65 3.25 -0.13 8.40
CA SER A 65 1.81 0.10 8.27
C SER A 65 1.05 -1.22 8.17
N VAL A 66 -0.24 -1.13 8.45
CA VAL A 66 -1.19 -2.21 8.16
C VAL A 66 -2.20 -1.68 7.17
N ALA A 67 -2.35 -2.35 6.05
CA ALA A 67 -3.37 -2.02 5.05
C ALA A 67 -4.53 -3.01 5.19
N ILE A 68 -5.75 -2.50 5.18
CA ILE A 68 -6.95 -3.33 5.30
C ILE A 68 -7.80 -3.10 4.07
N CYS A 69 -8.10 -4.19 3.35
CA CYS A 69 -8.88 -4.11 2.11
C CYS A 69 -10.37 -4.06 2.44
N LEU A 70 -11.06 -3.06 1.89
CA LEU A 70 -12.50 -2.91 2.11
C LEU A 70 -13.31 -3.55 0.99
N ASN A 71 -12.67 -3.94 -0.10
CA ASN A 71 -13.30 -4.70 -1.18
C ASN A 71 -12.27 -5.62 -1.82
N ASP A 72 -12.72 -6.47 -2.73
CA ASP A 72 -11.81 -7.31 -3.51
C ASP A 72 -11.05 -6.43 -4.47
N GLN A 73 -9.75 -6.68 -4.60
CA GLN A 73 -8.85 -5.81 -5.34
C GLN A 73 -7.88 -6.61 -6.19
N ARG A 74 -7.55 -6.06 -7.35
CA ARG A 74 -6.42 -6.56 -8.13
C ARG A 74 -5.50 -5.38 -8.38
N LEU A 75 -4.27 -5.49 -7.90
CA LEU A 75 -3.31 -4.40 -7.93
C LEU A 75 -2.01 -4.86 -8.56
N ARG A 76 -1.33 -3.93 -9.21
CA ARG A 76 0.06 -4.12 -9.60
C ARG A 76 0.91 -3.18 -8.78
N PHE A 77 1.82 -3.76 -8.02
CA PHE A 77 2.81 -3.00 -7.26
C PHE A 77 4.09 -2.94 -8.07
N THR A 78 4.66 -1.76 -8.19
CA THR A 78 5.95 -1.57 -8.85
C THR A 78 6.90 -0.98 -7.82
N PHE A 79 8.08 -1.57 -7.71
CA PHE A 79 9.07 -1.21 -6.70
C PHE A 79 10.20 -0.41 -7.32
N PRO A 80 10.97 0.34 -6.50
CA PRO A 80 12.02 1.20 -7.04
C PRO A 80 13.07 0.47 -7.87
N ASN A 81 13.26 -0.82 -7.64
CA ASN A 81 14.20 -1.61 -8.46
C ASN A 81 13.64 -1.98 -9.84
N GLY A 82 12.42 -1.51 -10.16
CA GLY A 82 11.80 -1.78 -11.44
C GLY A 82 10.97 -3.04 -11.51
N LYS A 83 11.00 -3.86 -10.47
CA LYS A 83 10.22 -5.09 -10.45
C LYS A 83 8.77 -4.79 -10.11
N SER A 84 7.87 -5.59 -10.67
CA SER A 84 6.44 -5.46 -10.42
C SER A 84 5.86 -6.78 -9.96
N GLU A 85 4.76 -6.69 -9.23
CA GLU A 85 4.05 -7.87 -8.77
C GLU A 85 2.56 -7.61 -8.85
N ASP A 86 1.83 -8.55 -9.49
CA ASP A 86 0.36 -8.50 -9.56
C ASP A 86 -0.18 -9.29 -8.38
N THR A 87 -1.13 -8.70 -7.68
CA THR A 87 -1.66 -9.28 -6.44
C THR A 87 -3.17 -9.16 -6.40
N ASP A 88 -3.82 -10.26 -6.04
CA ASP A 88 -5.25 -10.29 -5.75
C ASP A 88 -5.42 -10.26 -4.24
N LEU A 89 -6.16 -9.29 -3.76
CA LEU A 89 -6.47 -9.13 -2.35
C LEU A 89 -7.98 -9.19 -2.16
N LYS A 90 -8.40 -9.72 -1.03
CA LYS A 90 -9.81 -9.92 -0.76
C LYS A 90 -10.29 -8.97 0.32
N ARG A 91 -11.57 -8.64 0.24
CA ARG A 91 -12.21 -7.83 1.27
C ARG A 91 -11.91 -8.40 2.65
N GLY A 92 -11.52 -7.53 3.56
CA GLY A 92 -11.20 -7.89 4.93
C GLY A 92 -9.78 -8.38 5.15
N GLN A 93 -9.00 -8.55 4.08
CA GLN A 93 -7.62 -9.00 4.21
C GLN A 93 -6.75 -7.88 4.74
N ALA A 94 -5.86 -8.21 5.67
CA ALA A 94 -4.90 -7.26 6.23
C ALA A 94 -3.51 -7.59 5.69
N VAL A 95 -2.77 -6.56 5.30
CA VAL A 95 -1.42 -6.70 4.74
C VAL A 95 -0.47 -5.85 5.58
N TRP A 96 0.62 -6.46 6.02
CA TRP A 96 1.67 -5.74 6.72
C TRP A 96 2.63 -5.12 5.71
N LEU A 97 2.90 -3.83 5.86
CA LEU A 97 3.85 -3.09 5.04
C LEU A 97 4.99 -2.65 5.95
N ASP A 98 6.19 -3.11 5.66
CA ASP A 98 7.33 -2.92 6.59
C ASP A 98 8.24 -1.77 6.16
N GLY A 99 7.66 -0.60 5.96
CA GLY A 99 8.45 0.58 5.57
C GLY A 99 8.96 0.45 4.15
N LEU A 100 8.14 0.80 3.18
CA LEU A 100 8.45 0.52 1.77
C LEU A 100 8.14 1.70 0.87
N SER A 101 8.70 1.62 -0.34
CA SER A 101 8.31 2.52 -1.44
C SER A 101 7.73 1.69 -2.57
N HIS A 102 6.68 2.18 -3.18
CA HIS A 102 6.06 1.53 -4.30
C HIS A 102 5.20 2.49 -5.11
N ALA A 103 4.89 2.10 -6.34
CA ALA A 103 3.79 2.67 -7.12
C ALA A 103 2.70 1.60 -7.18
N VAL A 104 1.46 2.03 -7.22
CA VAL A 104 0.32 1.10 -7.19
C VAL A 104 -0.59 1.41 -8.37
N GLU A 105 -0.96 0.36 -9.10
CA GLU A 105 -1.90 0.49 -10.22
C GLU A 105 -3.10 -0.41 -9.98
N ASN A 106 -4.30 0.13 -10.14
CA ASN A 106 -5.52 -0.66 -10.06
C ASN A 106 -5.75 -1.32 -11.41
N THR A 107 -5.46 -2.61 -11.48
CA THR A 107 -5.63 -3.41 -12.71
C THR A 107 -6.91 -4.23 -12.69
N GLY A 108 -7.75 -4.04 -11.67
CA GLY A 108 -9.01 -4.75 -11.54
C GLY A 108 -10.15 -4.05 -12.25
N LYS A 109 -11.36 -4.50 -11.95
CA LYS A 109 -12.57 -4.01 -12.61
C LYS A 109 -13.37 -3.03 -11.79
N GLU A 110 -12.95 -2.77 -10.56
CA GLU A 110 -13.66 -1.87 -9.64
C GLU A 110 -12.68 -0.92 -9.00
N ASP A 111 -13.19 0.20 -8.50
CA ASP A 111 -12.40 1.12 -7.72
C ASP A 111 -11.92 0.41 -6.45
N VAL A 112 -10.68 0.68 -6.07
CA VAL A 112 -10.09 0.11 -4.87
C VAL A 112 -10.40 0.98 -3.67
N SER A 113 -10.82 0.35 -2.58
CA SER A 113 -11.06 1.03 -1.32
C SER A 113 -10.33 0.28 -0.20
N SER A 114 -9.50 1.01 0.53
CA SER A 114 -8.70 0.42 1.61
C SER A 114 -8.47 1.46 2.69
N VAL A 115 -8.03 0.97 3.85
CA VAL A 115 -7.56 1.81 4.95
C VAL A 115 -6.13 1.40 5.25
N VAL A 116 -5.24 2.39 5.38
CA VAL A 116 -3.85 2.13 5.78
C VAL A 116 -3.63 2.80 7.12
N VAL A 117 -3.18 2.01 8.09
CA VAL A 117 -2.81 2.52 9.42
C VAL A 117 -1.30 2.57 9.48
N GLU A 118 -0.76 3.79 9.40
CA GLU A 118 0.69 4.02 9.45
C GLU A 118 1.11 4.22 10.90
N LEU A 119 2.13 3.49 11.31
CA LEU A 119 2.64 3.57 12.67
C LEU A 119 3.69 4.68 12.75
N LYS A 120 3.64 5.47 13.82
CA LYS A 120 4.59 6.59 13.97
C LYS A 120 5.85 6.20 14.74
N LYS A 121 5.95 4.94 15.12
CA LYS A 121 7.15 4.46 15.80
C LYS A 121 7.69 3.21 15.18
#